data_dae7eee9c427dee277921c933ccbff62
#
_entry.id   dae7eee9c427dee277921c933ccbff62
#
_cell.length_a   1.000
_cell.length_b   1.000
_cell.length_c   1.000
_cell.angle_alpha   90.00
_cell.angle_beta   90.00
_cell.angle_gamma   90.00
#
_symmetry.space_group_name_H-M   'P 1'
#
loop_
_entity.id
_entity.type
_entity.pdbx_description
1 polymer ?
#
loop_
_entity_poly.entity_id
_entity_poly.type
_entity_poly.pdbx_seq_one_letter_code
_entity_poly.pdbx_strand_id
1 'polypeptide(L)'
;MNKRIKTVWALSVTTMVLILFGQAYWLTNQYRLVTDMRVEQLKTTCTEAIDKEQQWRYDMTEGGDTIENGIKKTYTIDFRSKRIGDKADSNYVKSSVTFILPGNKKRRVLKDMSVNDALELQNRYVASSNRKFDKNNIDSLLTAAGYDTTLAFRFYKTNRCMVKPVFTVSGTFSKRLDVRYSSNPLEFEAVAFSIAVKPGKTIMAMGWQLAGSTVLVLVLAFCMAYQMKTIIIQKRIDGIRH
;
A
#
# COMPACT_ATOMS: atom_id res chain seq x y z
N MET A 1 -27.75 -28.75 -44.09
CA MET A 1 -26.66 -28.91 -43.10
C MET A 1 -27.08 -30.01 -42.12
N ASN A 2 -26.31 -31.08 -42.04
CA ASN A 2 -26.64 -32.27 -41.25
C ASN A 2 -26.76 -31.83 -39.75
N LYS A 3 -27.80 -32.31 -39.02
CA LYS A 3 -28.04 -31.94 -37.62
C LYS A 3 -26.77 -32.10 -36.75
N ARG A 4 -26.01 -33.18 -37.00
CA ARG A 4 -24.74 -33.48 -36.29
C ARG A 4 -23.69 -32.40 -36.48
N ILE A 5 -23.52 -31.81 -37.66
CA ILE A 5 -22.53 -30.78 -37.95
C ILE A 5 -22.92 -29.47 -37.23
N LYS A 6 -24.22 -29.12 -37.19
CA LYS A 6 -24.72 -27.98 -36.43
C LYS A 6 -24.44 -28.10 -34.92
N THR A 7 -24.66 -29.30 -34.36
CA THR A 7 -24.41 -29.56 -32.95
C THR A 7 -22.93 -29.47 -32.61
N VAL A 8 -22.04 -30.07 -33.40
CA VAL A 8 -20.58 -29.96 -33.16
C VAL A 8 -20.10 -28.52 -33.25
N TRP A 9 -20.57 -27.79 -34.25
CA TRP A 9 -20.23 -26.35 -34.39
C TRP A 9 -20.70 -25.54 -33.20
N ALA A 10 -21.97 -25.69 -32.78
CA ALA A 10 -22.53 -25.00 -31.65
C ALA A 10 -21.76 -25.30 -30.35
N LEU A 11 -21.41 -26.58 -30.14
CA LEU A 11 -20.62 -26.99 -28.97
C LEU A 11 -19.22 -26.34 -28.97
N SER A 12 -18.52 -26.35 -30.13
CA SER A 12 -17.21 -25.72 -30.26
C SER A 12 -17.25 -24.19 -29.94
N VAL A 13 -18.24 -23.50 -30.49
CA VAL A 13 -18.40 -22.06 -30.23
C VAL A 13 -18.71 -21.80 -28.75
N THR A 14 -19.62 -22.58 -28.15
CA THR A 14 -19.95 -22.46 -26.72
C THR A 14 -18.72 -22.69 -25.85
N THR A 15 -17.94 -23.74 -26.13
CA THR A 15 -16.70 -24.03 -25.39
C THR A 15 -15.69 -22.88 -25.51
N MET A 16 -15.50 -22.34 -26.70
CA MET A 16 -14.61 -21.19 -26.92
C MET A 16 -15.05 -19.96 -26.10
N VAL A 17 -16.34 -19.64 -26.12
CA VAL A 17 -16.91 -18.52 -25.37
C VAL A 17 -16.68 -18.71 -23.88
N LEU A 18 -16.92 -19.91 -23.34
CA LEU A 18 -16.66 -20.22 -21.93
C LEU A 18 -15.18 -20.06 -21.55
N ILE A 19 -14.25 -20.51 -22.42
CA ILE A 19 -12.82 -20.35 -22.20
C ILE A 19 -12.43 -18.84 -22.17
N LEU A 20 -12.95 -18.05 -23.12
CA LEU A 20 -12.68 -16.60 -23.16
C LEU A 20 -13.20 -15.89 -21.91
N PHE A 21 -14.41 -16.22 -21.45
CA PHE A 21 -14.94 -15.71 -20.19
C PHE A 21 -14.09 -16.11 -18.98
N GLY A 22 -13.68 -17.38 -18.93
CA GLY A 22 -12.79 -17.88 -17.88
C GLY A 22 -11.45 -17.14 -17.86
N GLN A 23 -10.87 -16.87 -19.03
CA GLN A 23 -9.62 -16.10 -19.14
C GLN A 23 -9.80 -14.63 -18.72
N ALA A 24 -10.86 -13.98 -19.16
CA ALA A 24 -11.15 -12.60 -18.77
C ALA A 24 -11.33 -12.48 -17.25
N TYR A 25 -12.06 -13.41 -16.65
CA TYR A 25 -12.22 -13.50 -15.19
C TYR A 25 -10.87 -13.70 -14.49
N TRP A 26 -10.08 -14.68 -14.96
CA TRP A 26 -8.76 -14.99 -14.39
C TRP A 26 -7.80 -13.80 -14.47
N LEU A 27 -7.70 -13.13 -15.63
CA LEU A 27 -6.87 -11.93 -15.80
C LEU A 27 -7.29 -10.79 -14.88
N THR A 28 -8.60 -10.58 -14.73
CA THR A 28 -9.14 -9.56 -13.83
C THR A 28 -8.76 -9.86 -12.39
N ASN A 29 -8.85 -11.12 -11.97
CA ASN A 29 -8.49 -11.54 -10.63
C ASN A 29 -6.98 -11.42 -10.38
N GLN A 30 -6.14 -11.79 -11.35
CA GLN A 30 -4.69 -11.61 -11.30
C GLN A 30 -4.31 -10.12 -11.21
N TYR A 31 -4.97 -9.26 -11.99
CA TYR A 31 -4.75 -7.82 -11.90
C TYR A 31 -5.02 -7.27 -10.50
N ARG A 32 -6.13 -7.69 -9.88
CA ARG A 32 -6.46 -7.31 -8.50
C ARG A 32 -5.38 -7.78 -7.52
N LEU A 33 -4.99 -9.06 -7.60
CA LEU A 33 -3.97 -9.64 -6.72
C LEU A 33 -2.64 -8.88 -6.83
N VAL A 34 -2.14 -8.66 -8.04
CA VAL A 34 -0.88 -7.92 -8.27
C VAL A 34 -0.99 -6.48 -7.79
N THR A 35 -2.15 -5.85 -7.98
CA THR A 35 -2.38 -4.49 -7.49
C THR A 35 -2.38 -4.45 -5.96
N ASP A 36 -2.98 -5.43 -5.28
CA ASP A 36 -2.99 -5.53 -3.83
C ASP A 36 -1.59 -5.74 -3.27
N MET A 37 -0.81 -6.65 -3.87
CA MET A 37 0.59 -6.84 -3.51
C MET A 37 1.41 -5.55 -3.65
N ARG A 38 1.21 -4.78 -4.70
CA ARG A 38 1.88 -3.49 -4.89
C ARG A 38 1.46 -2.45 -3.85
N VAL A 39 0.20 -2.44 -3.45
CA VAL A 39 -0.27 -1.57 -2.36
C VAL A 39 0.41 -1.93 -1.05
N GLU A 40 0.54 -3.21 -0.72
CA GLU A 40 1.25 -3.64 0.49
C GLU A 40 2.74 -3.30 0.44
N GLN A 41 3.40 -3.50 -0.69
CA GLN A 41 4.78 -3.05 -0.90
C GLN A 41 4.92 -1.54 -0.71
N LEU A 42 3.98 -0.76 -1.26
CA LEU A 42 3.97 0.69 -1.11
C LEU A 42 3.77 1.12 0.34
N LYS A 43 2.92 0.45 1.12
CA LYS A 43 2.76 0.70 2.56
C LYS A 43 4.08 0.49 3.31
N THR A 44 4.77 -0.61 3.04
CA THR A 44 6.07 -0.92 3.64
C THR A 44 7.09 0.17 3.28
N THR A 45 7.19 0.52 2.00
CA THR A 45 8.09 1.59 1.53
C THR A 45 7.76 2.95 2.16
N CYS A 46 6.48 3.28 2.31
CA CYS A 46 6.06 4.51 2.99
C CYS A 46 6.45 4.51 4.47
N THR A 47 6.30 3.38 5.16
CA THR A 47 6.72 3.23 6.56
C THR A 47 8.21 3.43 6.68
N GLU A 48 9.00 2.74 5.86
CA GLU A 48 10.47 2.88 5.84
C GLU A 48 10.92 4.31 5.50
N ALA A 49 10.24 5.00 4.58
CA ALA A 49 10.56 6.38 4.25
C ALA A 49 10.27 7.34 5.42
N ILE A 50 9.15 7.12 6.13
CA ILE A 50 8.80 7.89 7.33
C ILE A 50 9.80 7.63 8.45
N ASP A 51 10.19 6.38 8.67
CA ASP A 51 11.14 5.99 9.71
C ASP A 51 12.54 6.57 9.41
N LYS A 52 13.00 6.51 8.15
CA LYS A 52 14.26 7.12 7.73
C LYS A 52 14.26 8.63 7.86
N GLU A 53 13.16 9.30 7.51
CA GLU A 53 13.01 10.74 7.70
C GLU A 53 13.05 11.11 9.18
N GLN A 54 12.40 10.32 10.03
CA GLN A 54 12.42 10.48 11.47
C GLN A 54 13.84 10.25 12.04
N GLN A 55 14.51 9.18 11.63
CA GLN A 55 15.88 8.85 12.00
C GLN A 55 16.84 10.00 11.61
N TRP A 56 16.71 10.50 10.40
CA TRP A 56 17.53 11.62 9.92
C TRP A 56 17.36 12.87 10.78
N ARG A 57 16.14 13.19 11.24
CA ARG A 57 15.92 14.29 12.18
C ARG A 57 16.49 14.00 13.57
N TYR A 58 16.49 12.72 13.96
CA TYR A 58 17.03 12.28 15.24
C TYR A 58 18.56 12.32 15.27
N ASP A 59 19.22 11.77 14.26
CA ASP A 59 20.69 11.62 14.19
C ASP A 59 21.46 12.95 14.05
N MET A 60 20.79 13.99 13.57
CA MET A 60 21.39 15.33 13.49
C MET A 60 21.58 16.01 14.85
N THR A 61 21.26 15.32 15.94
CA THR A 61 21.44 15.77 17.32
C THR A 61 22.62 15.08 17.99
N GLU A 62 23.81 15.19 17.47
CA GLU A 62 25.00 15.00 18.30
C GLU A 62 24.99 16.08 19.38
N GLY A 63 24.35 15.79 20.49
CA GLY A 63 24.42 16.62 21.66
C GLY A 63 23.10 17.07 22.29
N GLY A 64 22.03 16.25 22.28
CA GLY A 64 20.94 16.27 23.28
C GLY A 64 20.23 17.59 23.66
N ASP A 65 20.66 18.71 23.16
CA ASP A 65 20.22 20.04 23.57
C ASP A 65 19.67 20.84 22.40
N THR A 66 18.37 20.99 22.35
CA THR A 66 17.73 21.88 21.38
C THR A 66 17.97 23.33 21.82
N ILE A 67 18.86 24.02 21.13
CA ILE A 67 19.11 25.44 21.36
C ILE A 67 18.23 26.23 20.41
N GLU A 68 17.14 26.75 20.88
CA GLU A 68 16.33 27.72 20.14
C GLU A 68 16.54 29.08 20.81
N ASN A 69 17.12 30.03 20.09
CA ASN A 69 17.45 31.38 20.58
C ASN A 69 18.38 31.45 21.82
N GLY A 70 19.35 30.51 21.89
CA GLY A 70 20.32 30.52 23.01
C GLY A 70 19.78 30.00 24.34
N ILE A 71 18.53 29.54 24.40
CA ILE A 71 17.90 29.00 25.61
C ILE A 71 17.81 27.48 25.48
N LYS A 72 18.50 26.77 26.38
CA LYS A 72 18.43 25.32 26.52
C LYS A 72 17.02 24.92 27.00
N LYS A 73 16.24 24.32 26.11
CA LYS A 73 14.92 23.78 26.46
C LYS A 73 15.08 22.38 27.00
N THR A 74 15.02 22.20 28.29
CA THR A 74 15.01 20.86 28.91
C THR A 74 13.58 20.34 28.96
N TYR A 75 13.36 19.19 28.33
CA TYR A 75 12.07 18.49 28.35
C TYR A 75 12.20 17.27 29.25
N THR A 76 11.19 17.03 30.08
CA THR A 76 11.11 15.80 30.86
C THR A 76 9.99 14.94 30.33
N ILE A 77 10.31 13.71 29.99
CA ILE A 77 9.32 12.71 29.60
C ILE A 77 9.18 11.75 30.78
N ASP A 78 7.99 11.74 31.36
CA ASP A 78 7.67 10.80 32.44
C ASP A 78 6.95 9.59 31.82
N PHE A 79 7.63 8.47 31.88
CA PHE A 79 7.17 7.19 31.36
C PHE A 79 6.71 6.31 32.52
N ARG A 80 5.42 5.96 32.53
CA ARG A 80 4.85 5.04 33.52
C ARG A 80 4.26 3.83 32.85
N SER A 81 4.75 2.66 33.20
CA SER A 81 4.17 1.40 32.80
C SER A 81 3.45 0.76 33.98
N LYS A 82 2.22 0.31 33.79
CA LYS A 82 1.48 -0.46 34.78
C LYS A 82 1.18 -1.85 34.21
N ARG A 83 1.62 -2.90 34.90
CA ARG A 83 1.27 -4.26 34.57
C ARG A 83 -0.21 -4.48 34.87
N ILE A 84 -0.98 -4.96 33.90
CA ILE A 84 -2.41 -5.23 34.07
C ILE A 84 -2.61 -6.74 34.02
N GLY A 85 -3.05 -7.28 35.17
CA GLY A 85 -3.47 -8.67 35.33
C GLY A 85 -2.45 -9.60 35.95
N ASP A 86 -2.94 -10.46 36.84
CA ASP A 86 -2.20 -11.54 37.51
C ASP A 86 -2.06 -12.83 36.66
N LYS A 87 -2.47 -12.81 35.41
CA LYS A 87 -2.38 -13.99 34.53
C LYS A 87 -1.02 -14.01 33.85
N ALA A 88 -0.32 -15.13 34.04
CA ALA A 88 1.05 -15.37 33.59
C ALA A 88 1.33 -15.20 32.07
N ASP A 89 0.29 -15.08 31.26
CA ASP A 89 0.40 -14.99 29.79
C ASP A 89 0.19 -13.60 29.19
N SER A 90 -0.06 -12.58 29.98
CA SER A 90 -0.29 -11.25 29.41
C SER A 90 0.94 -10.35 29.51
N ASN A 91 1.77 -10.35 28.50
CA ASN A 91 2.78 -9.30 28.22
C ASN A 91 2.14 -7.92 27.93
N TYR A 92 0.91 -7.71 28.34
CA TYR A 92 0.19 -6.46 28.16
C TYR A 92 0.56 -5.49 29.26
N VAL A 93 1.59 -4.70 29.01
CA VAL A 93 1.93 -3.54 29.84
C VAL A 93 1.25 -2.32 29.22
N LYS A 94 0.26 -1.76 29.93
CA LYS A 94 -0.31 -0.47 29.56
C LYS A 94 0.65 0.63 29.99
N SER A 95 1.07 1.45 29.05
CA SER A 95 1.99 2.54 29.28
C SER A 95 1.29 3.89 29.09
N SER A 96 1.68 4.87 29.87
CA SER A 96 1.28 6.25 29.68
C SER A 96 2.51 7.13 29.50
N VAL A 97 2.45 8.03 28.54
CA VAL A 97 3.49 9.03 28.31
C VAL A 97 2.97 10.41 28.72
N THR A 98 3.69 11.06 29.61
CA THR A 98 3.41 12.44 30.03
C THR A 98 4.54 13.33 29.57
N PHE A 99 4.24 14.26 28.70
CA PHE A 99 5.19 15.29 28.29
C PHE A 99 5.07 16.50 29.23
N ILE A 100 6.18 16.87 29.86
CA ILE A 100 6.28 18.02 30.72
C ILE A 100 7.06 19.11 29.98
N LEU A 101 6.38 20.18 29.61
CA LEU A 101 6.96 21.29 28.88
C LEU A 101 7.71 22.25 29.84
N PRO A 102 8.71 23.01 29.36
CA PRO A 102 9.39 24.01 30.12
C PRO A 102 8.39 24.99 30.76
N GLY A 103 8.61 25.29 32.02
CA GLY A 103 7.71 26.17 32.81
C GLY A 103 6.48 25.48 33.38
N ASN A 104 6.40 24.14 33.32
CA ASN A 104 5.33 23.30 33.91
C ASN A 104 3.90 23.61 33.44
N LYS A 105 3.75 24.37 32.36
CA LYS A 105 2.46 24.96 31.95
C LYS A 105 1.54 24.07 31.12
N LYS A 106 2.06 23.01 30.49
CA LYS A 106 1.23 22.08 29.70
C LYS A 106 1.73 20.66 29.90
N ARG A 107 0.86 19.81 30.44
CA ARG A 107 1.05 18.37 30.50
C ARG A 107 0.16 17.73 29.42
N ARG A 108 0.71 16.86 28.62
CA ARG A 108 -0.06 16.00 27.71
C ARG A 108 0.19 14.57 28.10
N VAL A 109 -0.89 13.87 28.42
CA VAL A 109 -0.86 12.48 28.83
C VAL A 109 -1.50 11.65 27.73
N LEU A 110 -0.74 10.70 27.19
CA LEU A 110 -1.24 9.67 26.28
C LEU A 110 -1.32 8.38 27.10
N LYS A 111 -2.51 7.76 27.12
CA LYS A 111 -2.81 6.58 27.93
C LYS A 111 -3.07 5.37 27.02
N ASP A 112 -2.95 4.19 27.61
CA ASP A 112 -3.36 2.92 27.01
C ASP A 112 -2.61 2.56 25.71
N MET A 113 -1.29 2.68 25.72
CA MET A 113 -0.44 2.27 24.61
C MET A 113 0.54 1.19 25.05
N SER A 114 1.11 0.45 24.10
CA SER A 114 2.20 -0.47 24.36
C SER A 114 3.49 0.28 24.70
N VAL A 115 4.45 -0.42 25.36
CA VAL A 115 5.77 0.16 25.64
C VAL A 115 6.47 0.62 24.37
N ASN A 116 6.41 -0.22 23.33
CA ASN A 116 7.03 0.09 22.03
C ASN A 116 6.40 1.33 21.38
N ASP A 117 5.06 1.46 21.44
CA ASP A 117 4.38 2.63 20.91
C ASP A 117 4.76 3.91 21.70
N ALA A 118 4.98 3.77 23.00
CA ALA A 118 5.40 4.90 23.83
C ALA A 118 6.85 5.34 23.51
N LEU A 119 7.76 4.40 23.31
CA LEU A 119 9.13 4.67 22.85
C LEU A 119 9.15 5.30 21.46
N GLU A 120 8.33 4.81 20.55
CA GLU A 120 8.17 5.37 19.21
C GLU A 120 7.71 6.83 19.26
N LEU A 121 6.71 7.14 20.09
CA LEU A 121 6.26 8.52 20.30
C LEU A 121 7.33 9.40 20.92
N GLN A 122 8.13 8.87 21.87
CA GLN A 122 9.24 9.58 22.45
C GLN A 122 10.28 9.96 21.37
N ASN A 123 10.70 9.00 20.55
CA ASN A 123 11.67 9.22 19.50
C ASN A 123 11.15 10.25 18.48
N ARG A 124 9.87 10.15 18.13
CA ARG A 124 9.21 11.10 17.22
C ARG A 124 9.11 12.50 17.78
N TYR A 125 8.86 12.60 19.10
CA TYR A 125 8.89 13.87 19.81
C TYR A 125 10.29 14.50 19.78
N VAL A 126 11.33 13.74 20.13
CA VAL A 126 12.71 14.21 20.08
C VAL A 126 13.08 14.67 18.67
N ALA A 127 12.77 13.86 17.65
CA ALA A 127 13.00 14.22 16.26
C ALA A 127 12.29 15.53 15.86
N SER A 128 11.03 15.72 16.29
CA SER A 128 10.26 16.94 15.97
C SER A 128 10.71 18.18 16.73
N SER A 129 11.32 17.99 17.90
CA SER A 129 11.92 19.08 18.67
C SER A 129 13.22 19.57 18.05
N ASN A 130 13.94 18.69 17.38
CA ASN A 130 15.22 18.99 16.76
C ASN A 130 15.07 19.68 15.40
N ARG A 131 14.20 19.15 14.56
CA ARG A 131 13.92 19.68 13.23
C ARG A 131 12.46 19.54 12.84
N LYS A 132 12.01 20.49 12.04
CA LYS A 132 10.71 20.38 11.36
C LYS A 132 10.74 19.25 10.35
N PHE A 133 9.60 18.63 10.14
CA PHE A 133 9.39 17.62 9.12
C PHE A 133 9.80 18.13 7.75
N ASP A 134 10.63 17.36 7.05
CA ASP A 134 11.07 17.67 5.70
C ASP A 134 10.36 16.82 4.65
N LYS A 135 9.41 17.45 3.95
CA LYS A 135 8.66 16.83 2.87
C LYS A 135 9.56 16.35 1.71
N ASN A 136 10.64 17.09 1.43
CA ASN A 136 11.52 16.78 0.29
C ASN A 136 12.30 15.49 0.53
N ASN A 137 12.60 15.19 1.79
CA ASN A 137 13.28 13.95 2.15
C ASN A 137 12.40 12.73 1.89
N ILE A 138 11.12 12.76 2.30
CA ILE A 138 10.17 11.67 1.96
C ILE A 138 9.96 11.56 0.45
N ASP A 139 9.81 12.68 -0.25
CA ASP A 139 9.63 12.69 -1.70
C ASP A 139 10.83 12.04 -2.42
N SER A 140 12.03 12.39 -2.01
CA SER A 140 13.26 11.81 -2.57
C SER A 140 13.38 10.31 -2.28
N LEU A 141 13.05 9.86 -1.06
CA LEU A 141 13.09 8.44 -0.68
C LEU A 141 12.08 7.61 -1.47
N LEU A 142 10.87 8.11 -1.66
CA LEU A 142 9.84 7.44 -2.44
C LEU A 142 10.18 7.43 -3.94
N THR A 143 10.75 8.52 -4.45
CA THR A 143 11.24 8.60 -5.84
C THR A 143 12.36 7.61 -6.08
N ALA A 144 13.33 7.51 -5.17
CA ALA A 144 14.41 6.51 -5.22
C ALA A 144 13.86 5.07 -5.21
N ALA A 145 12.75 4.82 -4.53
CA ALA A 145 12.03 3.55 -4.55
C ALA A 145 11.20 3.31 -5.83
N GLY A 146 11.26 4.24 -6.79
CA GLY A 146 10.58 4.14 -8.09
C GLY A 146 9.11 4.53 -8.10
N TYR A 147 8.65 5.22 -7.06
CA TYR A 147 7.32 5.82 -7.03
C TYR A 147 7.40 7.27 -7.54
N ASP A 148 6.49 7.61 -8.45
CA ASP A 148 6.41 8.96 -9.00
C ASP A 148 5.61 9.83 -8.03
N THR A 149 6.28 10.77 -7.44
CA THR A 149 5.77 11.52 -6.32
C THR A 149 5.75 13.02 -6.62
N THR A 150 4.67 13.50 -7.21
CA THR A 150 4.23 14.87 -6.97
C THR A 150 3.32 14.85 -5.73
N LEU A 151 3.93 14.65 -4.57
CA LEU A 151 3.16 14.50 -3.33
C LEU A 151 2.63 15.86 -2.89
N ALA A 152 1.31 16.00 -2.89
CA ALA A 152 0.65 17.09 -2.21
C ALA A 152 0.59 16.79 -0.71
N PHE A 153 1.56 17.30 0.05
CA PHE A 153 1.56 17.21 1.50
C PHE A 153 0.54 18.17 2.09
N ARG A 154 -0.27 17.66 3.01
CA ARG A 154 -1.20 18.46 3.80
C ARG A 154 -0.81 18.36 5.27
N PHE A 155 -0.57 19.51 5.89
CA PHE A 155 -0.35 19.64 7.32
C PHE A 155 -1.66 20.04 7.98
N TYR A 156 -2.02 19.36 9.06
CA TYR A 156 -3.25 19.66 9.79
C TYR A 156 -3.12 19.32 11.28
N LYS A 157 -3.91 19.99 12.10
CA LYS A 157 -4.00 19.65 13.52
C LYS A 157 -5.00 18.53 13.73
N THR A 158 -4.64 17.57 14.56
CA THR A 158 -5.47 16.41 14.89
C THR A 158 -5.74 16.39 16.40
N ASN A 159 -6.86 15.80 16.79
CA ASN A 159 -7.18 15.60 18.21
C ASN A 159 -6.57 14.31 18.78
N ARG A 160 -5.99 13.46 17.92
CA ARG A 160 -5.39 12.18 18.31
C ARG A 160 -3.96 12.08 17.77
N CYS A 161 -3.06 11.62 18.62
CA CYS A 161 -1.73 11.26 18.17
C CYS A 161 -1.78 9.87 17.52
N MET A 162 -1.29 9.78 16.29
CA MET A 162 -1.15 8.51 15.55
C MET A 162 0.25 7.98 15.80
N VAL A 163 0.35 6.86 16.53
CA VAL A 163 1.64 6.21 16.82
C VAL A 163 2.24 5.63 15.55
N LYS A 164 1.43 4.93 14.78
CA LYS A 164 1.83 4.34 13.50
C LYS A 164 1.18 5.08 12.34
N PRO A 165 1.82 5.06 11.15
CA PRO A 165 1.17 5.58 9.95
C PRO A 165 -0.17 4.87 9.70
N VAL A 166 -1.20 5.65 9.41
CA VAL A 166 -2.53 5.15 9.06
C VAL A 166 -2.66 5.17 7.56
N PHE A 167 -2.95 4.01 6.98
CA PHE A 167 -3.10 3.81 5.55
C PHE A 167 -4.56 3.63 5.19
N THR A 168 -5.03 4.37 4.20
CA THR A 168 -6.37 4.19 3.61
C THR A 168 -6.21 3.97 2.12
N VAL A 169 -6.79 2.88 1.62
CA VAL A 169 -6.74 2.53 0.19
C VAL A 169 -8.08 2.86 -0.43
N SER A 170 -8.07 3.61 -1.51
CA SER A 170 -9.25 3.98 -2.29
C SER A 170 -9.09 3.59 -3.76
N GLY A 171 -10.22 3.43 -4.47
CA GLY A 171 -10.26 3.03 -5.87
C GLY A 171 -10.26 1.52 -6.10
N THR A 172 -10.79 1.09 -7.25
CA THR A 172 -10.91 -0.33 -7.64
C THR A 172 -9.84 -0.76 -8.63
N PHE A 173 -9.71 -0.07 -9.74
CA PHE A 173 -8.72 -0.36 -10.80
C PHE A 173 -7.45 0.49 -10.67
N SER A 174 -7.59 1.75 -10.30
CA SER A 174 -6.48 2.64 -9.99
C SER A 174 -6.52 2.90 -8.49
N LYS A 175 -5.73 2.14 -7.74
CA LYS A 175 -5.69 2.27 -6.28
C LYS A 175 -4.85 3.48 -5.88
N ARG A 176 -5.34 4.20 -4.89
CA ARG A 176 -4.66 5.32 -4.26
C ARG A 176 -4.43 4.99 -2.79
N LEU A 177 -3.21 5.17 -2.34
CA LEU A 177 -2.83 5.02 -0.95
C LEU A 177 -2.78 6.41 -0.30
N ASP A 178 -3.66 6.66 0.63
CA ASP A 178 -3.62 7.84 1.49
C ASP A 178 -2.90 7.49 2.79
N VAL A 179 -1.85 8.24 3.09
CA VAL A 179 -0.99 8.05 4.26
C VAL A 179 -1.21 9.22 5.22
N ARG A 180 -1.39 8.91 6.50
CA ARG A 180 -1.51 9.90 7.57
C ARG A 180 -0.64 9.49 8.74
N TYR A 181 0.12 10.41 9.29
CA TYR A 181 0.88 10.15 10.49
C TYR A 181 1.13 11.43 11.29
N SER A 182 1.41 11.29 12.60
CA SER A 182 1.73 12.43 13.44
C SER A 182 3.19 12.82 13.26
N SER A 183 3.43 14.00 12.71
CA SER A 183 4.77 14.58 12.54
C SER A 183 5.30 15.19 13.82
N ASN A 184 4.42 15.80 14.62
CA ASN A 184 4.74 16.36 15.94
C ASN A 184 3.68 15.91 16.96
N PRO A 185 4.02 14.93 17.84
CA PRO A 185 3.09 14.41 18.83
C PRO A 185 2.66 15.45 19.88
N LEU A 186 3.51 16.42 20.20
CA LEU A 186 3.22 17.44 21.20
C LEU A 186 2.21 18.48 20.72
N GLU A 187 2.37 18.93 19.49
CA GLU A 187 1.52 19.95 18.92
C GLU A 187 0.28 19.37 18.26
N PHE A 188 0.16 18.02 18.27
CA PHE A 188 -0.87 17.29 17.55
C PHE A 188 -0.90 17.63 16.05
N GLU A 189 0.26 17.87 15.48
CA GLU A 189 0.39 18.04 14.06
C GLU A 189 0.48 16.69 13.35
N ALA A 190 -0.26 16.59 12.28
CA ALA A 190 -0.25 15.45 11.40
C ALA A 190 0.03 15.87 9.98
N VAL A 191 0.64 14.94 9.24
CA VAL A 191 0.90 15.05 7.82
C VAL A 191 0.08 14.01 7.09
N ALA A 192 -0.52 14.41 5.99
CA ALA A 192 -1.19 13.52 5.06
C ALA A 192 -0.65 13.73 3.66
N PHE A 193 -0.48 12.64 2.92
CA PHE A 193 -0.14 12.64 1.51
C PHE A 193 -0.76 11.42 0.81
N SER A 194 -0.85 11.46 -0.50
CA SER A 194 -1.49 10.41 -1.29
C SER A 194 -0.60 9.98 -2.45
N ILE A 195 -0.49 8.68 -2.66
CA ILE A 195 0.28 8.09 -3.76
C ILE A 195 -0.65 7.22 -4.61
N ALA A 196 -0.64 7.45 -5.92
CA ALA A 196 -1.39 6.61 -6.85
C ALA A 196 -0.55 5.42 -7.33
N VAL A 197 -1.12 4.22 -7.28
CA VAL A 197 -0.54 3.04 -7.90
C VAL A 197 -0.86 3.07 -9.39
N LYS A 198 0.14 3.35 -10.23
CA LYS A 198 -0.03 3.46 -11.69
C LYS A 198 -0.43 2.12 -12.31
N PRO A 199 -1.57 2.03 -13.02
CA PRO A 199 -2.02 0.78 -13.66
C PRO A 199 -0.99 0.20 -14.64
N GLY A 200 -0.29 1.06 -15.37
CA GLY A 200 0.74 0.64 -16.33
C GLY A 200 1.85 -0.20 -15.70
N LYS A 201 2.33 0.17 -14.50
CA LYS A 201 3.34 -0.63 -13.78
C LYS A 201 2.78 -1.98 -13.32
N THR A 202 1.49 -2.06 -12.98
CA THR A 202 0.82 -3.32 -12.64
C THR A 202 0.70 -4.22 -13.86
N ILE A 203 0.31 -3.67 -15.01
CA ILE A 203 0.22 -4.41 -16.28
C ILE A 203 1.59 -4.93 -16.70
N MET A 204 2.64 -4.12 -16.59
CA MET A 204 4.02 -4.58 -16.87
C MET A 204 4.45 -5.74 -15.97
N ALA A 205 4.08 -5.73 -14.70
CA ALA A 205 4.39 -6.84 -13.79
C ALA A 205 3.64 -8.13 -14.14
N MET A 206 2.53 -8.02 -14.86
CA MET A 206 1.73 -9.15 -15.35
C MET A 206 2.17 -9.61 -16.75
N GLY A 207 3.32 -9.16 -17.26
CA GLY A 207 3.74 -9.41 -18.65
C GLY A 207 3.68 -10.87 -19.07
N TRP A 208 4.15 -11.80 -18.23
CA TRP A 208 4.09 -13.24 -18.51
C TRP A 208 2.67 -13.81 -18.56
N GLN A 209 1.81 -13.38 -17.65
CA GLN A 209 0.41 -13.80 -17.62
C GLN A 209 -0.34 -13.31 -18.86
N LEU A 210 -0.10 -12.06 -19.27
CA LEU A 210 -0.67 -11.50 -20.50
C LEU A 210 -0.15 -12.20 -21.74
N ALA A 211 1.14 -12.46 -21.85
CA ALA A 211 1.74 -13.19 -22.96
C ALA A 211 1.15 -14.61 -23.07
N GLY A 212 1.09 -15.35 -21.97
CA GLY A 212 0.50 -16.70 -21.95
C GLY A 212 -0.96 -16.72 -22.35
N SER A 213 -1.76 -15.75 -21.84
CA SER A 213 -3.17 -15.61 -22.22
C SER A 213 -3.34 -15.29 -23.71
N THR A 214 -2.50 -14.40 -24.26
CA THR A 214 -2.52 -14.04 -25.68
C THR A 214 -2.20 -15.27 -26.56
N VAL A 215 -1.17 -16.03 -26.23
CA VAL A 215 -0.81 -17.26 -26.95
C VAL A 215 -1.97 -18.27 -26.93
N LEU A 216 -2.61 -18.45 -25.78
CA LEU A 216 -3.75 -19.36 -25.66
C LEU A 216 -4.93 -18.92 -26.53
N VAL A 217 -5.25 -17.63 -26.57
CA VAL A 217 -6.30 -17.09 -27.46
C VAL A 217 -5.96 -17.32 -28.94
N LEU A 218 -4.71 -17.11 -29.34
CA LEU A 218 -4.25 -17.35 -30.69
C LEU A 218 -4.36 -18.84 -31.08
N VAL A 219 -3.97 -19.76 -30.21
CA VAL A 219 -4.11 -21.19 -30.42
C VAL A 219 -5.59 -21.57 -30.57
N LEU A 220 -6.46 -21.07 -29.73
CA LEU A 220 -7.90 -21.32 -29.84
C LEU A 220 -8.48 -20.80 -31.16
N ALA A 221 -8.11 -19.58 -31.55
CA ALA A 221 -8.54 -18.99 -32.82
C ALA A 221 -8.07 -19.84 -34.01
N PHE A 222 -6.82 -20.33 -33.99
CA PHE A 222 -6.27 -21.21 -35.00
C PHE A 222 -7.02 -22.57 -35.08
N CYS A 223 -7.28 -23.19 -33.93
CA CYS A 223 -8.06 -24.43 -33.87
C CYS A 223 -9.47 -24.25 -34.46
N MET A 224 -10.15 -23.14 -34.14
CA MET A 224 -11.46 -22.82 -34.71
C MET A 224 -11.41 -22.61 -36.22
N ALA A 225 -10.43 -21.88 -36.72
CA ALA A 225 -10.25 -21.66 -38.15
C ALA A 225 -10.00 -23.02 -38.90
N TYR A 226 -9.19 -23.89 -38.29
CA TYR A 226 -8.94 -25.24 -38.86
C TYR A 226 -10.20 -26.09 -38.86
N GLN A 227 -10.98 -26.11 -37.77
CA GLN A 227 -12.27 -26.84 -37.73
C GLN A 227 -13.25 -26.30 -38.75
N MET A 228 -13.38 -24.99 -38.92
CA MET A 228 -14.22 -24.39 -39.97
C MET A 228 -13.81 -24.84 -41.37
N LYS A 229 -12.49 -24.81 -41.66
CA LYS A 229 -11.98 -25.27 -42.96
C LYS A 229 -12.33 -26.74 -43.21
N THR A 230 -12.16 -27.60 -42.21
CA THR A 230 -12.47 -29.03 -42.32
C THR A 230 -13.97 -29.26 -42.59
N ILE A 231 -14.86 -28.52 -41.87
CA ILE A 231 -16.31 -28.61 -42.07
C ILE A 231 -16.71 -28.18 -43.50
N ILE A 232 -16.09 -27.11 -44.02
CA ILE A 232 -16.36 -26.60 -45.38
C ILE A 232 -15.93 -27.63 -46.42
N ILE A 233 -14.74 -28.26 -46.28
CA ILE A 233 -14.24 -29.29 -47.18
C ILE A 233 -15.17 -30.50 -47.17
N GLN A 234 -15.55 -31.00 -45.98
CA GLN A 234 -16.49 -32.14 -45.86
C GLN A 234 -17.82 -31.84 -46.52
N LYS A 235 -18.36 -30.63 -46.35
CA LYS A 235 -19.60 -30.21 -47.00
C LYS A 235 -19.49 -30.20 -48.53
N ARG A 236 -18.33 -29.82 -49.06
CA ARG A 236 -18.07 -29.84 -50.52
C ARG A 236 -18.01 -31.27 -51.06
N ILE A 237 -17.39 -32.19 -50.34
CA ILE A 237 -17.30 -33.58 -50.71
C ILE A 237 -18.66 -34.26 -50.67
N ASP A 238 -19.46 -34.02 -49.63
CA ASP A 238 -20.82 -34.57 -49.51
C ASP A 238 -21.77 -34.04 -50.62
N GLY A 239 -21.55 -32.80 -51.09
CA GLY A 239 -22.33 -32.21 -52.20
C GLY A 239 -21.97 -32.75 -53.59
N ILE A 240 -20.81 -33.38 -53.73
CA ILE A 240 -20.38 -34.00 -54.99
C ILE A 240 -20.85 -35.48 -55.09
N ARG A 241 -21.19 -36.09 -53.96
CA ARG A 241 -21.66 -37.51 -53.88
C ARG A 241 -23.18 -37.67 -54.09
N HIS A 242 -23.92 -36.61 -54.21
CA HIS A 242 -25.35 -36.59 -54.55
C HIS A 242 -25.54 -35.90 -55.88
#